data_e57842e521f41609ed5a3e9e23a00ef8
#
_entry.id   e57842e521f41609ed5a3e9e23a00ef8
#
_cell.length_a   1.000
_cell.length_b   1.000
_cell.length_c   1.000
_cell.angle_alpha   90.00
_cell.angle_beta   90.00
_cell.angle_gamma   90.00
#
_symmetry.space_group_name_H-M   'P 1'
#
loop_
_entity.id
_entity.type
_entity.pdbx_description
1 polymer ?
#
loop_
_entity_poly.entity_id
_entity_poly.type
_entity_poly.pdbx_seq_one_letter_code
_entity_poly.pdbx_strand_id
1 'polypeptide(L)'
;ASDVYKRQVYRYEVLIDTIGGDFTKPVETIFSDNNGLESQLTLTHYQANTIGKLAKFRCNTNGTLRWKVRAYCGLDQALSSLEGYFVIFMMDGIDDMPSENEPVYITGVGTEDDGDEAEAQQMLRQNEGIYQTFTQLKADQPFIFMSTVEGRKCYYYVDDNGVLRERNDGEDYTVTVPQSGIYRITINMGEQTISYDEIGAVYLYNHSGGYRQDFNYLGYGKWGVKNYTARKQTESWAGSGETRHSFKMEINGTTYRWGHKEKDKGQPNLTTDNSYYNLYQLALGTDPWDYSFRFCDELLQWGEKQGNVYYATVKTDVTLYFNAEFGTYTHRWVASETNED
;
A
#
# COMPACT_ATOMS: atom_id res chain seq x y z
N ALA A 1 -7.40 4.87 -69.36
CA ALA A 1 -7.21 4.17 -68.08
C ALA A 1 -6.34 5.07 -67.20
N SER A 2 -6.96 5.72 -66.19
CA SER A 2 -6.27 6.53 -65.23
C SER A 2 -5.49 5.60 -64.32
N ASP A 3 -4.18 5.63 -64.44
CA ASP A 3 -3.25 4.94 -63.55
C ASP A 3 -3.19 5.74 -62.25
N VAL A 4 -4.07 5.41 -61.32
CA VAL A 4 -4.01 5.93 -59.98
C VAL A 4 -2.83 5.23 -59.30
N TYR A 5 -1.65 5.83 -59.37
CA TYR A 5 -0.53 5.50 -58.48
C TYR A 5 -1.01 5.63 -57.04
N LYS A 6 -1.42 4.52 -56.43
CA LYS A 6 -1.58 4.43 -55.01
C LYS A 6 -0.19 4.68 -54.41
N ARG A 7 0.04 5.88 -53.88
CA ARG A 7 1.25 6.15 -53.10
C ARG A 7 1.30 5.11 -52.00
N GLN A 8 2.21 4.17 -52.11
CA GLN A 8 2.47 3.22 -51.04
C GLN A 8 2.98 4.02 -49.82
N VAL A 9 2.27 3.92 -48.73
CA VAL A 9 2.65 4.57 -47.47
C VAL A 9 3.63 3.64 -46.77
N TYR A 10 4.85 4.13 -46.58
CA TYR A 10 5.83 3.45 -45.75
C TYR A 10 5.60 3.82 -44.31
N ARG A 11 5.74 2.81 -43.42
CA ARG A 11 5.77 3.03 -41.98
C ARG A 11 7.08 2.46 -41.44
N TYR A 12 7.61 3.13 -40.44
CA TYR A 12 8.88 2.78 -39.82
C TYR A 12 8.68 2.43 -38.35
N GLU A 13 9.36 1.40 -37.94
CA GLU A 13 9.41 0.89 -36.58
C GLU A 13 10.86 0.78 -36.18
N VAL A 14 11.19 1.23 -34.98
CA VAL A 14 12.53 1.16 -34.42
C VAL A 14 12.57 0.02 -33.42
N LEU A 15 13.43 -0.97 -33.68
CA LEU A 15 13.72 -2.06 -32.77
C LEU A 15 14.92 -1.65 -31.94
N ILE A 16 14.77 -1.68 -30.61
CA ILE A 16 15.80 -1.30 -29.65
C ILE A 16 16.23 -2.54 -28.89
N ASP A 17 17.54 -2.78 -28.79
CA ASP A 17 18.08 -3.98 -28.16
C ASP A 17 19.38 -3.68 -27.40
N THR A 18 19.77 -4.60 -26.52
CA THR A 18 21.07 -4.52 -25.81
C THR A 18 22.25 -4.75 -26.76
N ILE A 19 23.45 -4.38 -26.33
CA ILE A 19 24.70 -4.57 -27.12
C ILE A 19 24.90 -6.03 -27.57
N GLY A 20 24.46 -7.00 -26.80
CA GLY A 20 24.57 -8.43 -27.11
C GLY A 20 23.35 -9.04 -27.82
N GLY A 21 22.27 -8.29 -28.02
CA GLY A 21 21.03 -8.78 -28.61
C GLY A 21 21.17 -9.00 -30.14
N ASP A 22 20.24 -9.72 -30.73
CA ASP A 22 20.20 -10.04 -32.16
C ASP A 22 18.95 -9.47 -32.87
N PHE A 23 18.16 -8.65 -32.18
CA PHE A 23 16.90 -8.08 -32.64
C PHE A 23 15.77 -9.09 -32.95
N THR A 24 15.94 -10.36 -32.59
CA THR A 24 14.85 -11.35 -32.69
C THR A 24 13.83 -11.17 -31.59
N LYS A 25 14.29 -10.73 -30.40
CA LYS A 25 13.45 -10.34 -29.25
C LYS A 25 13.99 -9.03 -28.70
N PRO A 26 13.73 -7.90 -29.37
CA PRO A 26 14.25 -6.61 -28.91
C PRO A 26 13.67 -6.25 -27.54
N VAL A 27 14.41 -5.45 -26.80
CA VAL A 27 13.97 -4.89 -25.50
C VAL A 27 12.70 -4.08 -25.66
N GLU A 28 12.61 -3.31 -26.78
CA GLU A 28 11.44 -2.51 -27.09
C GLU A 28 11.31 -2.33 -28.61
N THR A 29 10.07 -2.11 -29.07
CA THR A 29 9.76 -1.83 -30.46
C THR A 29 8.77 -0.67 -30.52
N ILE A 30 9.16 0.42 -31.16
CA ILE A 30 8.41 1.68 -31.18
C ILE A 30 8.25 2.17 -32.60
N PHE A 31 7.04 2.57 -33.00
CA PHE A 31 6.84 3.31 -34.25
C PHE A 31 7.55 4.66 -34.20
N SER A 32 8.15 5.06 -35.33
CA SER A 32 8.65 6.42 -35.50
C SER A 32 7.53 7.46 -35.34
N ASP A 33 7.90 8.72 -35.25
CA ASP A 33 6.96 9.81 -35.02
C ASP A 33 5.81 9.81 -36.05
N ASN A 34 4.66 10.39 -35.65
CA ASN A 34 3.44 10.37 -36.46
C ASN A 34 2.99 8.95 -36.83
N ASN A 35 3.00 8.02 -35.83
CA ASN A 35 2.56 6.63 -36.00
C ASN A 35 3.29 5.88 -37.13
N GLY A 36 4.61 6.09 -37.21
CA GLY A 36 5.49 5.42 -38.16
C GLY A 36 5.62 6.13 -39.51
N LEU A 37 5.04 7.30 -39.71
CA LEU A 37 5.04 7.99 -41.00
C LEU A 37 6.25 8.90 -41.22
N GLU A 38 6.99 9.21 -40.14
CA GLU A 38 8.19 10.05 -40.19
C GLU A 38 9.47 9.23 -40.10
N SER A 39 10.54 9.76 -40.63
CA SER A 39 11.88 9.14 -40.55
C SER A 39 12.63 9.52 -39.27
N GLN A 40 11.91 9.96 -38.25
CA GLN A 40 12.41 10.39 -36.95
C GLN A 40 11.69 9.63 -35.83
N LEU A 41 12.41 9.32 -34.75
CA LEU A 41 11.84 8.85 -33.50
C LEU A 41 12.28 9.80 -32.38
N THR A 42 11.30 10.39 -31.71
CA THR A 42 11.51 11.23 -30.53
C THR A 42 11.12 10.46 -29.28
N LEU A 43 12.07 10.28 -28.38
CA LEU A 43 11.83 9.65 -27.07
C LEU A 43 11.74 10.73 -25.99
N THR A 44 10.72 10.65 -25.16
CA THR A 44 10.68 11.42 -23.92
C THR A 44 11.68 10.83 -22.91
N HIS A 45 12.08 11.59 -21.89
CA HIS A 45 12.94 11.07 -20.81
C HIS A 45 12.29 9.87 -20.10
N TYR A 46 10.98 9.89 -19.90
CA TYR A 46 10.25 8.78 -19.31
C TYR A 46 10.34 7.51 -20.16
N GLN A 47 10.11 7.60 -21.48
CA GLN A 47 10.24 6.45 -22.39
C GLN A 47 11.66 5.92 -22.42
N ALA A 48 12.67 6.79 -22.49
CA ALA A 48 14.06 6.39 -22.47
C ALA A 48 14.41 5.63 -21.16
N ASN A 49 13.97 6.15 -20.02
CA ASN A 49 14.18 5.50 -18.71
C ASN A 49 13.47 4.14 -18.63
N THR A 50 12.24 4.05 -19.14
CA THR A 50 11.50 2.77 -19.21
C THR A 50 12.23 1.73 -20.06
N ILE A 51 12.73 2.12 -21.23
CA ILE A 51 13.53 1.23 -22.11
C ILE A 51 14.81 0.77 -21.39
N GLY A 52 15.48 1.67 -20.67
CA GLY A 52 16.66 1.34 -19.89
C GLY A 52 16.37 0.33 -18.76
N LYS A 53 15.26 0.49 -18.06
CA LYS A 53 14.79 -0.49 -17.05
C LYS A 53 14.50 -1.86 -17.68
N LEU A 54 13.83 -1.90 -18.82
CA LEU A 54 13.61 -3.16 -19.57
C LEU A 54 14.93 -3.82 -19.99
N ALA A 55 15.93 -3.01 -20.33
CA ALA A 55 17.30 -3.47 -20.62
C ALA A 55 18.11 -3.84 -19.37
N LYS A 56 17.53 -3.75 -18.17
CA LYS A 56 18.17 -4.02 -16.86
C LYS A 56 19.32 -3.08 -16.53
N PHE A 57 19.28 -1.84 -17.02
CA PHE A 57 20.22 -0.80 -16.59
C PHE A 57 19.84 -0.28 -15.21
N ARG A 58 20.84 -0.08 -14.38
CA ARG A 58 20.64 0.43 -13.02
C ARG A 58 20.46 1.94 -13.00
N CYS A 59 19.71 2.44 -12.05
CA CYS A 59 19.54 3.88 -11.81
C CYS A 59 20.89 4.58 -11.60
N ASN A 60 20.96 5.84 -11.99
CA ASN A 60 22.18 6.66 -11.93
C ASN A 60 23.39 6.13 -12.73
N THR A 61 23.17 5.24 -13.68
CA THR A 61 24.23 4.71 -14.57
C THR A 61 23.96 5.04 -16.03
N ASN A 62 25.01 4.93 -16.85
CA ASN A 62 24.90 4.99 -18.31
C ASN A 62 24.67 3.60 -18.87
N GLY A 63 23.67 3.47 -19.74
CA GLY A 63 23.43 2.27 -20.51
C GLY A 63 23.53 2.53 -22.01
N THR A 64 24.18 1.62 -22.76
CA THR A 64 24.25 1.70 -24.22
C THR A 64 23.32 0.69 -24.86
N LEU A 65 22.48 1.19 -25.77
CA LEU A 65 21.56 0.38 -26.54
C LEU A 65 21.88 0.46 -28.04
N ARG A 66 21.44 -0.53 -28.78
CA ARG A 66 21.49 -0.57 -30.25
C ARG A 66 20.09 -0.44 -30.80
N TRP A 67 19.98 0.01 -32.05
CA TRP A 67 18.72 0.09 -32.75
C TRP A 67 18.86 -0.28 -34.22
N LYS A 68 17.79 -0.82 -34.78
CA LYS A 68 17.55 -1.04 -36.22
C LYS A 68 16.18 -0.50 -36.60
N VAL A 69 16.03 -0.19 -37.87
CA VAL A 69 14.73 0.23 -38.42
C VAL A 69 14.13 -0.89 -39.24
N ARG A 70 12.86 -1.16 -39.00
CA ARG A 70 12.02 -1.99 -39.83
C ARG A 70 11.05 -1.10 -40.62
N ALA A 71 11.05 -1.23 -41.93
CA ALA A 71 10.14 -0.52 -42.80
C ALA A 71 9.03 -1.46 -43.25
N TYR A 72 7.79 -0.97 -43.30
CA TYR A 72 6.62 -1.68 -43.84
C TYR A 72 6.06 -0.96 -45.04
N CYS A 73 5.64 -1.71 -46.04
CA CYS A 73 4.92 -1.26 -47.21
C CYS A 73 3.81 -2.25 -47.56
N GLY A 74 2.60 -2.03 -47.05
CA GLY A 74 1.54 -3.05 -47.12
C GLY A 74 1.89 -4.29 -46.33
N LEU A 75 2.04 -5.46 -47.00
CA LEU A 75 2.44 -6.71 -46.36
C LEU A 75 3.96 -6.94 -46.41
N ASP A 76 4.68 -6.16 -47.19
CA ASP A 76 6.12 -6.28 -47.31
C ASP A 76 6.82 -5.59 -46.14
N GLN A 77 7.91 -6.17 -45.65
CA GLN A 77 8.74 -5.61 -44.60
C GLN A 77 10.21 -5.81 -44.93
N ALA A 78 11.02 -4.83 -44.50
CA ALA A 78 12.47 -4.88 -44.62
C ALA A 78 13.14 -4.36 -43.35
N LEU A 79 14.10 -5.11 -42.83
CA LEU A 79 14.94 -4.68 -41.70
C LEU A 79 16.22 -4.01 -42.25
N SER A 80 16.62 -2.90 -41.65
CA SER A 80 17.86 -2.21 -42.05
C SER A 80 19.08 -3.11 -41.85
N SER A 81 20.00 -3.06 -42.80
CA SER A 81 21.32 -3.71 -42.70
C SER A 81 22.26 -2.96 -41.76
N LEU A 82 22.02 -1.67 -41.59
CA LEU A 82 22.76 -0.80 -40.65
C LEU A 82 22.09 -0.78 -39.30
N GLU A 83 22.88 -0.63 -38.28
CA GLU A 83 22.44 -0.38 -36.90
C GLU A 83 23.08 0.88 -36.34
N GLY A 84 22.39 1.51 -35.40
CA GLY A 84 22.89 2.65 -34.67
C GLY A 84 23.00 2.33 -33.19
N TYR A 85 23.62 3.26 -32.46
CA TYR A 85 23.82 3.18 -31.01
C TYR A 85 23.36 4.47 -30.38
N PHE A 86 22.87 4.39 -29.13
CA PHE A 86 22.63 5.54 -28.29
C PHE A 86 22.88 5.20 -26.82
N VAL A 87 23.17 6.22 -26.04
CA VAL A 87 23.42 6.08 -24.60
C VAL A 87 22.25 6.71 -23.85
N ILE A 88 21.76 5.99 -22.87
CA ILE A 88 20.80 6.52 -21.91
C ILE A 88 21.51 6.73 -20.58
N PHE A 89 21.35 7.91 -19.96
CA PHE A 89 21.62 8.09 -18.56
C PHE A 89 20.33 7.78 -17.79
N MET A 90 20.37 6.74 -16.96
CA MET A 90 19.22 6.30 -16.17
C MET A 90 18.90 7.33 -15.09
N MET A 91 17.63 7.68 -14.99
CA MET A 91 17.15 8.56 -13.92
C MET A 91 17.39 7.93 -12.55
N ASP A 92 17.44 8.77 -11.52
CA ASP A 92 17.45 8.35 -10.15
C ASP A 92 16.20 7.53 -9.80
N GLY A 93 16.34 6.51 -8.95
CA GLY A 93 15.23 5.63 -8.65
C GLY A 93 15.61 4.44 -7.77
N ILE A 94 14.65 3.55 -7.60
CA ILE A 94 14.81 2.24 -6.99
C ILE A 94 14.88 1.21 -8.12
N ASP A 95 15.97 0.46 -8.19
CA ASP A 95 16.18 -0.57 -9.22
C ASP A 95 15.38 -1.83 -8.94
N ASP A 96 15.41 -2.28 -7.70
CA ASP A 96 14.82 -3.52 -7.26
C ASP A 96 13.52 -3.27 -6.52
N MET A 97 12.47 -2.92 -7.28
CA MET A 97 11.13 -2.73 -6.74
C MET A 97 10.46 -4.10 -6.51
N PRO A 98 9.95 -4.35 -5.29
CA PRO A 98 9.23 -5.58 -5.00
C PRO A 98 7.97 -5.73 -5.85
N SER A 99 7.77 -6.92 -6.40
CA SER A 99 6.56 -7.33 -7.09
C SER A 99 5.38 -7.57 -6.12
N GLU A 100 4.22 -7.93 -6.63
CA GLU A 100 3.03 -8.20 -5.81
C GLU A 100 3.24 -9.31 -4.77
N ASN A 101 4.07 -10.30 -5.08
CA ASN A 101 4.32 -11.47 -4.24
C ASN A 101 5.57 -11.32 -3.35
N GLU A 102 6.23 -10.18 -3.38
CA GLU A 102 7.46 -9.91 -2.63
C GLU A 102 7.15 -8.89 -1.53
N PRO A 103 6.95 -9.36 -0.29
CA PRO A 103 6.57 -8.47 0.80
C PRO A 103 7.70 -7.52 1.20
N VAL A 104 7.30 -6.34 1.65
CA VAL A 104 8.22 -5.35 2.24
C VAL A 104 8.06 -5.38 3.75
N TYR A 105 9.16 -5.25 4.46
CA TYR A 105 9.25 -5.26 5.91
C TYR A 105 9.93 -3.99 6.43
N ILE A 106 9.66 -3.66 7.68
CA ILE A 106 10.42 -2.68 8.46
C ILE A 106 11.11 -3.42 9.61
N THR A 107 12.37 -3.10 9.87
CA THR A 107 13.20 -3.73 10.90
C THR A 107 14.27 -2.77 11.42
N GLY A 108 14.81 -3.03 12.59
CA GLY A 108 15.93 -2.29 13.17
C GLY A 108 15.80 -2.09 14.67
N VAL A 109 16.86 -1.65 15.32
CA VAL A 109 16.87 -1.37 16.77
C VAL A 109 15.80 -0.33 17.16
N GLY A 110 15.44 0.53 16.21
CA GLY A 110 14.40 1.55 16.36
C GLY A 110 12.97 1.02 16.27
N THR A 111 12.76 -0.22 15.86
CA THR A 111 11.44 -0.86 15.72
C THR A 111 11.14 -1.84 16.85
N GLU A 112 10.01 -2.53 16.76
CA GLU A 112 9.52 -3.44 17.82
C GLU A 112 10.22 -4.80 17.81
N ASP A 113 10.84 -5.17 16.69
CA ASP A 113 11.66 -6.38 16.53
C ASP A 113 13.07 -6.26 17.14
N ASP A 114 13.44 -5.03 17.60
CA ASP A 114 14.73 -4.71 18.21
C ASP A 114 15.95 -5.16 17.36
N GLY A 115 15.76 -5.17 16.04
CA GLY A 115 16.77 -5.53 15.04
C GLY A 115 16.84 -7.03 14.70
N ASP A 116 15.91 -7.84 15.17
CA ASP A 116 15.77 -9.22 14.74
C ASP A 116 14.98 -9.29 13.43
N GLU A 117 15.68 -9.37 12.32
CA GLU A 117 15.04 -9.44 10.99
C GLU A 117 14.08 -10.62 10.80
N ALA A 118 14.19 -11.68 11.64
CA ALA A 118 13.26 -12.80 11.59
C ALA A 118 11.87 -12.42 12.13
N GLU A 119 11.81 -11.42 13.01
CA GLU A 119 10.59 -10.86 13.59
C GLU A 119 10.18 -9.52 12.92
N ALA A 120 10.83 -9.16 11.80
CA ALA A 120 10.56 -7.92 11.08
C ALA A 120 9.07 -7.76 10.74
N GLN A 121 8.55 -6.57 10.95
CA GLN A 121 7.13 -6.30 10.72
C GLN A 121 6.83 -6.12 9.23
N GLN A 122 5.97 -6.97 8.67
CA GLN A 122 5.50 -6.82 7.29
C GLN A 122 4.63 -5.59 7.14
N MET A 123 4.91 -4.82 6.10
CA MET A 123 4.09 -3.68 5.67
C MET A 123 2.94 -4.16 4.78
N LEU A 124 1.76 -3.58 4.94
CA LEU A 124 0.62 -3.85 4.08
C LEU A 124 0.77 -3.12 2.74
N ARG A 125 0.74 -3.86 1.65
CA ARG A 125 0.71 -3.29 0.30
C ARG A 125 -0.64 -2.62 0.06
N GLN A 126 -0.63 -1.31 -0.12
CA GLN A 126 -1.84 -0.50 -0.39
C GLN A 126 -2.14 -0.43 -1.89
N ASN A 127 -1.09 -0.36 -2.70
CA ASN A 127 -1.14 -0.29 -4.14
C ASN A 127 0.23 -0.70 -4.72
N GLU A 128 0.40 -0.65 -6.04
CA GLU A 128 1.69 -0.89 -6.68
C GLU A 128 2.75 0.08 -6.14
N GLY A 129 3.84 -0.48 -5.61
CA GLY A 129 4.94 0.28 -5.03
C GLY A 129 4.61 1.07 -3.75
N ILE A 130 3.39 0.99 -3.22
CA ILE A 130 2.98 1.71 -2.00
C ILE A 130 2.74 0.73 -0.86
N TYR A 131 3.49 0.92 0.22
CA TYR A 131 3.42 0.06 1.41
C TYR A 131 3.19 0.91 2.66
N GLN A 132 2.39 0.39 3.58
CA GLN A 132 2.03 1.09 4.80
C GLN A 132 2.10 0.14 6.01
N THR A 133 2.55 0.66 7.14
CA THR A 133 2.49 -0.06 8.42
C THR A 133 2.21 0.90 9.56
N PHE A 134 1.73 0.36 10.66
CA PHE A 134 1.63 1.05 11.94
C PHE A 134 2.57 0.34 12.92
N THR A 135 3.49 1.07 13.52
CA THR A 135 4.53 0.50 14.37
C THR A 135 4.99 1.51 15.42
N GLN A 136 5.50 1.03 16.54
CA GLN A 136 6.16 1.86 17.51
C GLN A 136 7.63 2.06 17.12
N LEU A 137 8.07 3.33 17.12
CA LEU A 137 9.46 3.69 16.88
C LEU A 137 10.10 4.32 18.10
N LYS A 138 11.40 4.06 18.29
CA LYS A 138 12.24 4.63 19.32
C LYS A 138 13.01 5.83 18.75
N ALA A 139 13.02 6.96 19.49
CA ALA A 139 13.76 8.17 19.10
C ALA A 139 15.24 7.88 18.85
N ASP A 140 15.78 8.45 17.79
CA ASP A 140 17.20 8.40 17.40
C ASP A 140 17.78 6.98 17.25
N GLN A 141 16.92 5.95 17.18
CA GLN A 141 17.34 4.58 16.93
C GLN A 141 17.15 4.23 15.46
N PRO A 142 18.13 3.51 14.85
CA PRO A 142 18.10 3.20 13.44
C PRO A 142 17.06 2.12 13.09
N PHE A 143 16.44 2.28 11.94
CA PHE A 143 15.62 1.27 11.28
C PHE A 143 15.80 1.36 9.76
N ILE A 144 15.31 0.35 9.04
CA ILE A 144 15.44 0.24 7.59
C ILE A 144 14.23 -0.53 7.04
N PHE A 145 13.94 -0.35 5.75
CA PHE A 145 12.98 -1.19 5.04
C PHE A 145 13.72 -2.28 4.27
N MET A 146 13.12 -3.44 4.12
CA MET A 146 13.72 -4.55 3.37
C MET A 146 12.69 -5.36 2.61
N SER A 147 13.16 -6.01 1.55
CA SER A 147 12.42 -7.01 0.79
C SER A 147 13.36 -8.07 0.22
N THR A 148 12.80 -9.14 -0.33
CA THR A 148 13.54 -10.08 -1.16
C THR A 148 12.98 -9.99 -2.57
N VAL A 149 13.74 -9.37 -3.48
CA VAL A 149 13.37 -9.13 -4.86
C VAL A 149 14.14 -10.09 -5.77
N GLU A 150 13.44 -10.89 -6.55
CA GLU A 150 14.05 -11.93 -7.42
C GLU A 150 15.05 -12.84 -6.66
N GLY A 151 14.79 -13.12 -5.38
CA GLY A 151 15.65 -13.96 -4.52
C GLY A 151 16.85 -13.23 -3.89
N ARG A 152 17.03 -11.94 -4.14
CA ARG A 152 18.07 -11.08 -3.58
C ARG A 152 17.50 -10.21 -2.47
N LYS A 153 18.17 -10.14 -1.32
CA LYS A 153 17.78 -9.23 -0.23
C LYS A 153 18.12 -7.79 -0.61
N CYS A 154 17.13 -6.93 -0.60
CA CYS A 154 17.22 -5.51 -0.90
C CYS A 154 16.84 -4.70 0.33
N TYR A 155 17.55 -3.60 0.56
CA TYR A 155 17.28 -2.68 1.67
C TYR A 155 17.00 -1.28 1.13
N TYR A 156 16.09 -0.58 1.79
CA TYR A 156 15.69 0.78 1.41
C TYR A 156 15.79 1.70 2.62
N TYR A 157 16.31 2.88 2.41
CA TYR A 157 16.50 3.90 3.45
C TYR A 157 16.03 5.27 2.96
N VAL A 158 16.08 6.27 3.81
CA VAL A 158 15.77 7.65 3.45
C VAL A 158 17.04 8.49 3.56
N ASP A 159 17.39 9.20 2.48
CA ASP A 159 18.57 10.06 2.45
C ASP A 159 18.33 11.38 3.21
N ASP A 160 19.37 12.19 3.36
CA ASP A 160 19.33 13.49 4.07
C ASP A 160 18.36 14.50 3.44
N ASN A 161 17.90 14.27 2.20
CA ASN A 161 16.91 15.08 1.52
C ASN A 161 15.49 14.57 1.71
N GLY A 162 15.29 13.50 2.46
CA GLY A 162 14.00 12.86 2.67
C GLY A 162 13.52 11.98 1.53
N VAL A 163 14.43 11.56 0.63
CA VAL A 163 14.12 10.73 -0.53
C VAL A 163 14.39 9.26 -0.21
N LEU A 164 13.41 8.41 -0.53
CA LEU A 164 13.54 6.96 -0.38
C LEU A 164 14.53 6.41 -1.43
N ARG A 165 15.53 5.68 -0.98
CA ARG A 165 16.62 5.11 -1.78
C ARG A 165 16.77 3.62 -1.57
N GLU A 166 17.26 2.92 -2.58
CA GLU A 166 17.80 1.58 -2.42
C GLU A 166 19.24 1.67 -1.89
N ARG A 167 19.58 0.84 -0.91
CA ARG A 167 20.93 0.76 -0.34
C ARG A 167 21.81 -0.13 -1.22
N ASN A 168 22.96 0.40 -1.62
CA ASN A 168 23.96 -0.40 -2.34
C ASN A 168 24.75 -1.29 -1.37
N ASP A 169 25.39 -2.33 -1.92
CA ASP A 169 26.24 -3.23 -1.16
C ASP A 169 27.38 -2.46 -0.45
N GLY A 170 27.56 -2.72 0.83
CA GLY A 170 28.62 -2.10 1.65
C GLY A 170 28.29 -0.73 2.25
N GLU A 171 27.11 -0.18 1.96
CA GLU A 171 26.61 1.02 2.61
C GLU A 171 25.84 0.65 3.90
N ASP A 172 25.90 1.52 4.91
CA ASP A 172 25.22 1.30 6.21
C ASP A 172 24.25 2.45 6.51
N TYR A 173 23.48 2.84 5.51
CA TYR A 173 22.45 3.87 5.64
C TYR A 173 21.20 3.31 6.30
N THR A 174 20.68 4.06 7.26
CA THR A 174 19.47 3.75 8.02
C THR A 174 18.61 5.00 8.16
N VAL A 175 17.43 4.83 8.75
CA VAL A 175 16.47 5.90 9.02
C VAL A 175 16.30 6.03 10.53
N THR A 176 16.06 7.24 11.02
CA THR A 176 15.68 7.51 12.42
C THR A 176 14.49 8.45 12.49
N VAL A 177 13.80 8.48 13.63
CA VAL A 177 12.79 9.50 13.95
C VAL A 177 13.25 10.30 15.18
N PRO A 178 12.92 11.61 15.28
CA PRO A 178 13.39 12.45 16.38
C PRO A 178 12.63 12.21 17.70
N GLN A 179 11.49 11.54 17.67
CA GLN A 179 10.65 11.31 18.84
C GLN A 179 10.16 9.86 18.87
N SER A 180 10.12 9.26 20.06
CA SER A 180 9.50 7.96 20.24
C SER A 180 7.99 8.09 20.19
N GLY A 181 7.32 7.17 19.50
CA GLY A 181 5.87 7.18 19.35
C GLY A 181 5.36 6.01 18.52
N ILE A 182 4.06 5.96 18.34
CA ILE A 182 3.44 5.04 17.38
C ILE A 182 3.22 5.84 16.10
N TYR A 183 3.65 5.27 14.98
CA TYR A 183 3.60 5.94 13.68
C TYR A 183 2.87 5.09 12.65
N ARG A 184 2.11 5.74 11.79
CA ARG A 184 1.76 5.21 10.48
C ARG A 184 2.84 5.64 9.51
N ILE A 185 3.55 4.67 8.96
CA ILE A 185 4.60 4.88 7.96
C ILE A 185 4.07 4.47 6.62
N THR A 186 4.16 5.35 5.63
CA THR A 186 3.82 5.02 4.24
C THR A 186 5.02 5.32 3.36
N ILE A 187 5.47 4.32 2.60
CA ILE A 187 6.50 4.47 1.58
C ILE A 187 5.89 4.32 0.20
N ASN A 188 6.32 5.16 -0.74
CA ASN A 188 5.99 5.06 -2.16
C ASN A 188 7.30 4.92 -2.93
N MET A 189 7.60 3.72 -3.37
CA MET A 189 8.84 3.40 -4.07
C MET A 189 8.88 4.00 -5.48
N GLY A 190 7.73 4.14 -6.13
CA GLY A 190 7.64 4.75 -7.45
C GLY A 190 7.94 6.25 -7.45
N GLU A 191 7.48 6.96 -6.43
CA GLU A 191 7.71 8.39 -6.23
C GLU A 191 8.90 8.67 -5.30
N GLN A 192 9.51 7.64 -4.73
CA GLN A 192 10.63 7.71 -3.78
C GLN A 192 10.32 8.59 -2.56
N THR A 193 9.08 8.51 -2.07
CA THR A 193 8.62 9.31 -0.94
C THR A 193 8.32 8.46 0.29
N ILE A 194 8.38 9.11 1.45
CA ILE A 194 7.99 8.54 2.73
C ILE A 194 7.17 9.55 3.52
N SER A 195 6.21 9.06 4.29
CA SER A 195 5.51 9.87 5.30
C SER A 195 5.50 9.16 6.64
N TYR A 196 5.54 9.97 7.69
CA TYR A 196 5.44 9.57 9.10
C TYR A 196 4.27 10.32 9.72
N ASP A 197 3.22 9.62 10.08
CA ASP A 197 2.07 10.20 10.75
C ASP A 197 2.04 9.68 12.19
N GLU A 198 2.11 10.57 13.16
CA GLU A 198 2.02 10.23 14.58
C GLU A 198 0.60 9.78 14.93
N ILE A 199 0.50 8.66 15.63
CA ILE A 199 -0.77 8.08 16.07
C ILE A 199 -1.00 8.41 17.55
N GLY A 200 -2.10 9.12 17.80
CA GLY A 200 -2.59 9.40 19.14
C GLY A 200 -3.61 8.35 19.63
N ALA A 201 -4.73 8.84 20.14
CA ALA A 201 -5.77 7.98 20.69
C ALA A 201 -6.46 7.12 19.63
N VAL A 202 -6.66 5.84 19.96
CA VAL A 202 -7.46 4.89 19.17
C VAL A 202 -8.59 4.39 20.04
N TYR A 203 -9.84 4.47 19.55
CA TYR A 203 -11.00 4.10 20.33
C TYR A 203 -12.20 3.68 19.48
N LEU A 204 -13.06 2.87 20.07
CA LEU A 204 -14.42 2.61 19.58
C LEU A 204 -15.32 3.77 19.98
N TYR A 205 -16.18 4.20 19.07
CA TYR A 205 -17.20 5.21 19.31
C TYR A 205 -18.58 4.69 18.90
N ASN A 206 -19.47 4.51 19.85
CA ASN A 206 -20.86 4.21 19.59
C ASN A 206 -21.61 5.52 19.32
N HIS A 207 -22.28 5.61 18.18
CA HIS A 207 -22.92 6.85 17.74
C HIS A 207 -24.13 7.21 18.59
N SER A 208 -24.89 6.22 19.07
CA SER A 208 -25.96 6.46 20.02
C SER A 208 -25.43 6.56 21.44
N GLY A 209 -25.75 7.63 22.11
CA GLY A 209 -25.27 7.91 23.48
C GLY A 209 -23.82 8.39 23.57
N GLY A 210 -23.08 8.44 22.47
CA GLY A 210 -21.72 8.99 22.43
C GLY A 210 -20.72 8.19 23.27
N TYR A 211 -20.90 6.88 23.41
CA TYR A 211 -20.02 6.05 24.23
C TYR A 211 -18.66 5.83 23.55
N ARG A 212 -17.60 6.10 24.30
CA ARG A 212 -16.22 5.89 23.89
C ARG A 212 -15.59 4.76 24.71
N GLN A 213 -14.85 3.89 24.03
CA GLN A 213 -13.98 2.89 24.64
C GLN A 213 -12.57 3.01 24.02
N ASP A 214 -11.60 3.42 24.84
CA ASP A 214 -10.20 3.52 24.41
C ASP A 214 -9.58 2.14 24.24
N PHE A 215 -8.66 2.01 23.29
CA PHE A 215 -7.87 0.83 23.01
C PHE A 215 -6.41 1.06 23.40
N ASN A 216 -5.78 0.03 23.96
CA ASN A 216 -4.35 0.01 24.22
C ASN A 216 -3.59 -0.49 22.97
N TYR A 217 -2.43 0.08 22.73
CA TYR A 217 -1.52 -0.46 21.74
C TYR A 217 -0.93 -1.78 22.25
N LEU A 218 -0.94 -2.81 21.40
CA LEU A 218 -0.51 -4.18 21.72
C LEU A 218 0.78 -4.58 21.00
N GLY A 219 1.34 -3.67 20.22
CA GLY A 219 2.50 -3.93 19.36
C GLY A 219 2.14 -4.35 17.93
N TYR A 220 3.08 -4.16 17.03
CA TYR A 220 3.00 -4.60 15.63
C TYR A 220 1.72 -4.17 14.93
N GLY A 221 1.32 -2.90 15.11
CA GLY A 221 0.12 -2.34 14.48
C GLY A 221 -1.20 -2.88 15.00
N LYS A 222 -1.22 -3.41 16.23
CA LYS A 222 -2.45 -3.91 16.86
C LYS A 222 -2.87 -3.03 18.03
N TRP A 223 -4.17 -2.82 18.17
CA TRP A 223 -4.79 -2.18 19.32
C TRP A 223 -5.89 -3.07 19.87
N GLY A 224 -6.07 -3.07 21.18
CA GLY A 224 -7.08 -3.92 21.77
C GLY A 224 -7.60 -3.45 23.11
N VAL A 225 -8.76 -4.01 23.46
CA VAL A 225 -9.38 -3.94 24.78
C VAL A 225 -9.89 -5.33 25.17
N LYS A 226 -9.64 -5.72 26.42
CA LYS A 226 -10.13 -6.98 26.98
C LYS A 226 -11.36 -6.74 27.86
N ASN A 227 -12.21 -7.75 27.95
CA ASN A 227 -13.40 -7.77 28.80
C ASN A 227 -14.33 -6.57 28.57
N TYR A 228 -14.41 -6.08 27.33
CA TYR A 228 -15.31 -4.98 26.97
C TYR A 228 -16.77 -5.39 27.10
N THR A 229 -17.54 -4.59 27.84
CA THR A 229 -18.99 -4.72 27.91
C THR A 229 -19.62 -3.73 26.93
N ALA A 230 -20.08 -4.23 25.78
CA ALA A 230 -20.74 -3.41 24.79
C ALA A 230 -22.06 -2.87 25.33
N ARG A 231 -22.46 -1.69 24.84
CA ARG A 231 -23.74 -1.06 25.22
C ARG A 231 -24.36 -0.39 24.01
N LYS A 232 -25.68 -0.38 23.98
CA LYS A 232 -26.49 0.32 22.98
C LYS A 232 -27.62 1.12 23.65
N GLN A 233 -27.87 2.31 23.12
CA GLN A 233 -28.87 3.20 23.64
C GLN A 233 -30.14 3.13 22.78
N THR A 234 -31.31 3.16 23.41
CA THR A 234 -32.59 3.30 22.69
C THR A 234 -32.73 4.72 22.16
N GLU A 235 -33.18 4.83 20.93
CA GLU A 235 -33.55 6.07 20.27
C GLU A 235 -35.06 6.04 19.94
N SER A 236 -35.64 7.20 19.67
CA SER A 236 -37.08 7.28 19.30
C SER A 236 -37.42 6.43 18.05
N TRP A 237 -36.45 6.23 17.18
CA TRP A 237 -36.52 5.46 15.94
C TRP A 237 -35.90 4.07 16.04
N ALA A 238 -35.24 3.74 17.14
CA ALA A 238 -34.57 2.47 17.41
C ALA A 238 -34.85 1.96 18.81
N GLY A 239 -36.10 1.57 19.07
CA GLY A 239 -36.57 1.12 20.39
C GLY A 239 -35.84 -0.11 20.95
N SER A 240 -35.28 -0.98 20.07
CA SER A 240 -34.42 -2.12 20.43
C SER A 240 -32.99 -1.73 20.74
N GLY A 241 -32.64 -0.47 20.62
CA GLY A 241 -31.30 0.07 20.78
C GLY A 241 -30.53 0.17 19.47
N GLU A 242 -29.79 1.26 19.33
CA GLU A 242 -28.94 1.53 18.16
C GLU A 242 -27.57 0.86 18.32
N THR A 243 -27.16 0.05 17.33
CA THR A 243 -25.95 -0.77 17.37
C THR A 243 -24.79 -0.22 16.55
N ARG A 244 -25.00 0.90 15.83
CA ARG A 244 -23.95 1.47 14.98
C ARG A 244 -22.80 2.05 15.76
N HIS A 245 -21.61 1.66 15.35
CA HIS A 245 -20.35 2.15 15.91
C HIS A 245 -19.29 2.27 14.81
N SER A 246 -18.25 3.00 15.11
CA SER A 246 -17.05 3.09 14.28
C SER A 246 -15.81 3.14 15.16
N PHE A 247 -14.66 2.90 14.58
CA PHE A 247 -13.40 3.15 15.27
C PHE A 247 -12.89 4.53 14.89
N LYS A 248 -12.23 5.19 15.81
CA LYS A 248 -11.61 6.49 15.61
C LYS A 248 -10.14 6.39 15.95
N MET A 249 -9.34 7.08 15.16
CA MET A 249 -7.90 7.16 15.34
C MET A 249 -7.46 8.60 15.15
N GLU A 250 -6.70 9.10 16.07
CA GLU A 250 -6.07 10.40 15.97
C GLU A 250 -4.76 10.25 15.20
N ILE A 251 -4.62 11.00 14.10
CA ILE A 251 -3.47 10.98 13.19
C ILE A 251 -3.00 12.42 13.05
N ASN A 252 -1.78 12.72 13.48
CA ASN A 252 -1.23 14.09 13.52
C ASN A 252 -2.20 15.09 14.19
N GLY A 253 -2.82 14.70 15.31
CA GLY A 253 -3.78 15.54 16.04
C GLY A 253 -5.17 15.65 15.40
N THR A 254 -5.39 15.06 14.23
CA THR A 254 -6.71 15.04 13.57
C THR A 254 -7.38 13.69 13.76
N THR A 255 -8.63 13.70 14.24
CA THR A 255 -9.39 12.45 14.42
C THR A 255 -10.02 11.99 13.11
N TYR A 256 -9.60 10.83 12.63
CA TYR A 256 -10.19 10.12 11.50
C TYR A 256 -11.10 8.99 11.97
N ARG A 257 -12.12 8.71 11.16
CA ARG A 257 -13.05 7.60 11.41
C ARG A 257 -12.70 6.42 10.48
N TRP A 258 -12.73 5.24 11.06
CA TRP A 258 -12.58 3.97 10.36
C TRP A 258 -13.90 3.22 10.44
N GLY A 259 -14.42 2.85 9.29
CA GLY A 259 -15.73 2.24 9.16
C GLY A 259 -15.77 1.17 8.07
N HIS A 260 -16.98 0.77 7.73
CA HIS A 260 -17.26 -0.21 6.68
C HIS A 260 -17.05 0.39 5.28
N LYS A 261 -16.80 -0.45 4.27
CA LYS A 261 -16.68 -0.02 2.87
C LYS A 261 -18.02 0.44 2.27
N GLU A 262 -19.10 -0.24 2.66
CA GLU A 262 -20.44 0.00 2.14
C GLU A 262 -21.27 0.84 3.11
N LYS A 263 -22.06 1.76 2.55
CA LYS A 263 -23.01 2.54 3.30
C LYS A 263 -24.17 1.64 3.79
N ASP A 264 -24.64 1.87 5.01
CA ASP A 264 -25.80 1.19 5.60
C ASP A 264 -25.73 -0.35 5.57
N LYS A 265 -24.53 -0.91 5.74
CA LYS A 265 -24.37 -2.36 5.85
C LYS A 265 -25.22 -2.92 6.98
N GLY A 266 -25.91 -4.02 6.68
CA GLY A 266 -26.77 -4.72 7.64
C GLY A 266 -26.05 -5.20 8.90
N GLN A 267 -26.82 -5.64 9.89
CA GLN A 267 -26.27 -6.17 11.12
C GLN A 267 -25.62 -7.55 10.90
N PRO A 268 -24.39 -7.78 11.43
CA PRO A 268 -23.75 -9.08 11.31
C PRO A 268 -24.35 -10.11 12.27
N ASN A 269 -24.12 -11.38 11.95
CA ASN A 269 -24.38 -12.55 12.78
C ASN A 269 -23.13 -13.41 12.92
N LEU A 270 -23.18 -14.52 13.64
CA LEU A 270 -22.02 -15.39 13.87
C LEU A 270 -21.45 -16.06 12.60
N THR A 271 -22.20 -16.07 11.50
CA THR A 271 -21.79 -16.63 10.20
C THR A 271 -21.40 -15.57 9.18
N THR A 272 -21.41 -14.30 9.56
CA THR A 272 -21.05 -13.19 8.67
C THR A 272 -19.58 -13.33 8.25
N ASP A 273 -19.32 -13.14 6.95
CA ASP A 273 -17.97 -13.22 6.39
C ASP A 273 -17.01 -12.21 7.03
N ASN A 274 -15.76 -12.62 7.20
CA ASN A 274 -14.73 -11.79 7.82
C ASN A 274 -14.49 -10.45 7.10
N SER A 275 -14.77 -10.35 5.82
CA SER A 275 -14.64 -9.10 5.07
C SER A 275 -15.58 -7.98 5.56
N TYR A 276 -16.66 -8.34 6.26
CA TYR A 276 -17.52 -7.37 6.95
C TYR A 276 -16.73 -6.51 7.96
N TYR A 277 -15.73 -7.08 8.59
CA TYR A 277 -14.96 -6.45 9.66
C TYR A 277 -13.74 -5.68 9.16
N ASN A 278 -13.56 -5.56 7.82
CA ASN A 278 -12.47 -4.79 7.25
C ASN A 278 -12.64 -3.29 7.51
N LEU A 279 -11.52 -2.64 7.83
CA LEU A 279 -11.46 -1.24 8.25
C LEU A 279 -11.03 -0.34 7.09
N TYR A 280 -11.85 0.67 6.80
CA TYR A 280 -11.56 1.67 5.77
C TYR A 280 -11.53 3.06 6.39
N GLN A 281 -10.46 3.81 6.13
CA GLN A 281 -10.39 5.21 6.55
C GLN A 281 -11.41 6.02 5.75
N LEU A 282 -12.30 6.71 6.46
CA LEU A 282 -13.35 7.51 5.83
C LEU A 282 -12.88 8.95 5.67
N ALA A 283 -13.36 9.61 4.60
CA ALA A 283 -13.08 11.03 4.39
C ALA A 283 -13.64 11.88 5.55
N LEU A 284 -12.93 12.96 5.85
CA LEU A 284 -13.41 13.94 6.83
C LEU A 284 -14.75 14.53 6.36
N GLY A 285 -15.68 14.71 7.30
CA GLY A 285 -17.02 15.21 7.01
C GLY A 285 -18.02 14.16 6.52
N THR A 286 -17.63 12.88 6.37
CA THR A 286 -18.58 11.79 6.10
C THR A 286 -19.60 11.71 7.23
N ASP A 287 -20.89 11.56 6.89
CA ASP A 287 -21.97 11.44 7.86
C ASP A 287 -21.63 10.37 8.91
N PRO A 288 -21.75 10.66 10.22
CA PRO A 288 -21.34 9.74 11.27
C PRO A 288 -22.11 8.41 11.26
N TRP A 289 -23.30 8.37 10.69
CA TRP A 289 -24.12 7.15 10.63
C TRP A 289 -23.81 6.29 9.40
N ASP A 290 -23.32 6.91 8.34
CA ASP A 290 -22.92 6.21 7.12
C ASP A 290 -21.64 5.40 7.34
N TYR A 291 -21.54 4.26 6.68
CA TYR A 291 -20.37 3.36 6.72
C TYR A 291 -20.01 2.85 8.14
N SER A 292 -20.93 2.89 9.08
CA SER A 292 -20.73 2.36 10.43
C SER A 292 -20.85 0.85 10.46
N PHE A 293 -20.09 0.22 11.36
CA PHE A 293 -20.34 -1.17 11.75
C PHE A 293 -21.56 -1.25 12.66
N ARG A 294 -22.11 -2.46 12.75
CA ARG A 294 -23.16 -2.79 13.73
C ARG A 294 -22.66 -3.89 14.64
N PHE A 295 -23.12 -3.88 15.88
CA PHE A 295 -22.81 -4.97 16.81
C PHE A 295 -23.47 -6.28 16.36
N CYS A 296 -22.78 -7.41 16.60
CA CYS A 296 -23.34 -8.75 16.44
C CYS A 296 -24.17 -9.10 17.68
N ASP A 297 -25.49 -9.05 17.58
CA ASP A 297 -26.36 -9.30 18.73
C ASP A 297 -26.25 -10.75 19.24
N GLU A 298 -26.01 -11.71 18.33
CA GLU A 298 -25.85 -13.14 18.70
C GLU A 298 -24.58 -13.36 19.54
N LEU A 299 -23.49 -12.63 19.26
CA LEU A 299 -22.24 -12.70 20.04
C LEU A 299 -22.42 -12.02 21.40
N LEU A 300 -22.98 -10.82 21.42
CA LEU A 300 -23.01 -9.95 22.58
C LEU A 300 -24.09 -10.34 23.60
N GLN A 301 -25.22 -10.89 23.14
CA GLN A 301 -26.35 -11.29 23.97
C GLN A 301 -26.77 -10.17 24.93
N TRP A 302 -27.79 -9.39 24.56
CA TRP A 302 -28.17 -8.20 25.32
C TRP A 302 -29.02 -8.58 26.54
N GLY A 303 -28.65 -8.03 27.68
CA GLY A 303 -29.42 -8.12 28.92
C GLY A 303 -30.66 -7.26 28.94
N GLU A 304 -31.32 -7.18 30.09
CA GLU A 304 -32.49 -6.33 30.27
C GLU A 304 -32.12 -4.84 30.15
N LYS A 305 -33.08 -4.05 29.68
CA LYS A 305 -32.93 -2.61 29.54
C LYS A 305 -32.84 -1.93 30.89
N GLN A 306 -31.80 -1.14 31.09
CA GLN A 306 -31.58 -0.31 32.28
C GLN A 306 -31.68 1.17 31.88
N GLY A 307 -32.77 1.82 32.23
CA GLY A 307 -33.07 3.16 31.73
C GLY A 307 -33.25 3.15 30.21
N ASN A 308 -32.37 3.85 29.49
CA ASN A 308 -32.37 3.87 28.03
C ASN A 308 -31.25 3.04 27.41
N VAL A 309 -30.56 2.20 28.18
CA VAL A 309 -29.35 1.46 27.74
C VAL A 309 -29.54 -0.03 27.94
N TYR A 310 -29.11 -0.80 26.91
CA TYR A 310 -28.87 -2.23 27.01
C TYR A 310 -27.38 -2.48 27.17
N TYR A 311 -26.99 -3.41 28.03
CA TYR A 311 -25.62 -3.86 28.19
C TYR A 311 -25.50 -5.29 27.67
N ALA A 312 -24.38 -5.59 26.98
CA ALA A 312 -24.07 -6.96 26.60
C ALA A 312 -23.86 -7.83 27.85
N THR A 313 -24.40 -9.04 27.83
CA THR A 313 -24.18 -10.04 28.90
C THR A 313 -22.87 -10.82 28.67
N VAL A 314 -22.45 -10.94 27.40
CA VAL A 314 -21.16 -11.51 27.04
C VAL A 314 -20.13 -10.39 26.93
N LYS A 315 -19.09 -10.48 27.74
CA LYS A 315 -17.90 -9.62 27.58
C LYS A 315 -17.08 -10.07 26.40
N THR A 316 -16.46 -9.14 25.71
CA THR A 316 -15.68 -9.43 24.51
C THR A 316 -14.29 -8.83 24.58
N ASP A 317 -13.33 -9.52 24.02
CA ASP A 317 -12.04 -8.98 23.65
C ASP A 317 -12.15 -8.44 22.22
N VAL A 318 -11.76 -7.20 22.02
CA VAL A 318 -11.83 -6.53 20.71
C VAL A 318 -10.41 -6.14 20.30
N THR A 319 -10.01 -6.56 19.11
CA THR A 319 -8.68 -6.25 18.55
C THR A 319 -8.82 -5.65 17.16
N LEU A 320 -8.11 -4.54 16.95
CA LEU A 320 -7.92 -3.90 15.66
C LEU A 320 -6.55 -4.31 15.11
N TYR A 321 -6.52 -4.67 13.85
CA TYR A 321 -5.32 -5.09 13.13
C TYR A 321 -5.03 -4.08 12.01
N PHE A 322 -4.10 -3.18 12.28
CA PHE A 322 -3.56 -2.23 11.31
C PHE A 322 -2.19 -2.69 10.82
N ASN A 323 -2.09 -3.96 10.47
CA ASN A 323 -0.89 -4.62 9.96
C ASN A 323 -1.23 -5.54 8.77
N ALA A 324 -0.24 -6.26 8.25
CA ALA A 324 -0.39 -7.12 7.08
C ALA A 324 -0.94 -8.52 7.38
N GLU A 325 -1.20 -8.87 8.65
CA GLU A 325 -1.57 -10.23 9.10
C GLU A 325 -2.74 -10.85 8.32
N PHE A 326 -3.73 -10.05 7.94
CA PHE A 326 -4.91 -10.50 7.20
C PHE A 326 -4.98 -9.98 5.76
N GLY A 327 -3.90 -9.38 5.23
CA GLY A 327 -3.86 -8.78 3.90
C GLY A 327 -4.72 -7.51 3.75
N THR A 328 -5.34 -7.06 4.82
CA THR A 328 -6.15 -5.85 4.92
C THR A 328 -6.27 -5.42 6.38
N TYR A 329 -6.57 -4.15 6.63
CA TYR A 329 -6.91 -3.72 7.98
C TYR A 329 -8.28 -4.26 8.39
N THR A 330 -8.37 -4.80 9.58
CA THR A 330 -9.58 -5.45 10.05
C THR A 330 -9.73 -5.35 11.58
N HIS A 331 -10.86 -5.78 12.10
CA HIS A 331 -11.05 -5.93 13.54
C HIS A 331 -11.76 -7.24 13.86
N ARG A 332 -11.55 -7.72 15.09
CA ARG A 332 -12.15 -8.97 15.56
C ARG A 332 -12.76 -8.80 16.94
N TRP A 333 -13.84 -9.52 17.14
CA TRP A 333 -14.57 -9.63 18.39
C TRP A 333 -14.59 -11.09 18.82
N VAL A 334 -14.13 -11.36 20.01
CA VAL A 334 -14.11 -12.72 20.60
C VAL A 334 -14.71 -12.64 21.98
N ALA A 335 -15.56 -13.60 22.35
CA ALA A 335 -16.05 -13.69 23.72
C ALA A 335 -14.81 -13.83 24.65
N SER A 336 -14.75 -12.99 25.68
CA SER A 336 -13.67 -13.08 26.66
C SER A 336 -13.74 -14.39 27.41
N GLU A 337 -12.59 -15.03 27.64
CA GLU A 337 -12.52 -16.20 28.52
C GLU A 337 -12.94 -15.78 29.92
N THR A 338 -13.95 -16.45 30.47
CA THR A 338 -14.27 -16.34 31.88
C THR A 338 -13.17 -17.09 32.62
N ASN A 339 -12.27 -16.37 33.30
CA ASN A 339 -11.47 -16.99 34.34
C ASN A 339 -12.49 -17.45 35.39
N GLU A 340 -12.78 -18.73 35.44
CA GLU A 340 -13.37 -19.35 36.62
C GLU A 340 -12.32 -19.22 37.72
N ASP A 341 -12.58 -18.30 38.68
CA ASP A 341 -11.83 -18.21 39.95
C ASP A 341 -11.98 -19.45 40.80
#